data_db3cc11a82920e21898c6f78b6624beb
#
_entry.id   db3cc11a82920e21898c6f78b6624beb
#
_cell.length_a   1.000
_cell.length_b   1.000
_cell.length_c   1.000
_cell.angle_alpha   90.00
_cell.angle_beta   90.00
_cell.angle_gamma   90.00
#
_symmetry.space_group_name_H-M   'P 1'
#
loop_
_entity.id
_entity.type
_entity.pdbx_description
1 polymer ?
#
loop_
_entity_poly.entity_id
_entity_poly.type
_entity_poly.pdbx_seq_one_letter_code
_entity_poly.pdbx_strand_id
1 'polypeptide(L)'
;MALVGAVVFTSCSDSETYADQKKKERSAINSYIAKNGIKVISEDEFFKDSLTDTTKNEFVLFESSGVYMQIIRKGCGEKIKDGENATVLCRFTERNLMTDSLQLSNDIISYASLVDKMNVKRNSGTFTASFDASSSVMYSVYGSTSVPSGWLVPLAYIKLGRPASENDQIAKVRIIVPHTQGQQYAVQGVYPCLYDITYERGR
;
A
#
# COMPACT_ATOMS: atom_id res chain seq x y z
N MET A 1 -66.37 8.56 -18.67
CA MET A 1 -64.98 8.93 -19.03
C MET A 1 -64.15 8.92 -17.77
N ALA A 2 -63.29 7.90 -17.61
CA ALA A 2 -62.40 7.81 -16.48
C ALA A 2 -61.01 8.24 -16.94
N LEU A 3 -60.47 9.29 -16.34
CA LEU A 3 -59.12 9.81 -16.60
C LEU A 3 -58.14 8.95 -15.75
N VAL A 4 -57.35 8.09 -16.41
CA VAL A 4 -56.23 7.40 -15.77
C VAL A 4 -55.02 8.33 -15.80
N GLY A 5 -54.69 8.90 -14.67
CA GLY A 5 -53.48 9.69 -14.50
C GLY A 5 -52.26 8.75 -14.42
N ALA A 6 -51.39 8.81 -15.42
CA ALA A 6 -50.07 8.12 -15.39
C ALA A 6 -49.12 8.92 -14.48
N VAL A 7 -48.80 8.33 -13.33
CA VAL A 7 -47.74 8.83 -12.46
C VAL A 7 -46.40 8.36 -13.02
N VAL A 8 -45.65 9.25 -13.64
CA VAL A 8 -44.29 9.00 -14.10
C VAL A 8 -43.35 9.13 -12.89
N PHE A 9 -42.91 8.01 -12.32
CA PHE A 9 -41.81 8.02 -11.37
C PHE A 9 -40.51 8.23 -12.13
N THR A 10 -40.00 9.49 -12.14
CA THR A 10 -38.63 9.75 -12.52
C THR A 10 -37.74 9.25 -11.38
N SER A 11 -37.22 8.02 -11.52
CA SER A 11 -36.12 7.54 -10.70
C SER A 11 -34.87 8.31 -11.10
N CYS A 12 -34.53 9.39 -10.39
CA CYS A 12 -33.20 9.94 -10.38
C CYS A 12 -32.32 8.91 -9.65
N SER A 13 -31.67 8.01 -10.38
CA SER A 13 -30.52 7.30 -9.85
C SER A 13 -29.39 8.31 -9.75
N ASP A 14 -29.17 8.87 -8.56
CA ASP A 14 -27.95 9.60 -8.24
C ASP A 14 -26.78 8.62 -8.38
N SER A 15 -26.26 8.51 -9.60
CA SER A 15 -25.02 7.75 -9.82
C SER A 15 -23.89 8.52 -9.15
N GLU A 16 -23.27 7.88 -8.17
CA GLU A 16 -22.13 8.44 -7.45
C GLU A 16 -21.03 8.84 -8.43
N THR A 17 -20.61 10.11 -8.38
CA THR A 17 -19.55 10.62 -9.26
C THR A 17 -18.18 10.18 -8.76
N TYR A 18 -17.19 10.16 -9.65
CA TYR A 18 -15.80 9.92 -9.25
C TYR A 18 -15.29 10.93 -8.19
N ALA A 19 -15.76 12.17 -8.25
CA ALA A 19 -15.45 13.19 -7.25
C ALA A 19 -16.00 12.81 -5.86
N ASP A 20 -17.21 12.24 -5.80
CA ASP A 20 -17.81 11.77 -4.55
C ASP A 20 -17.06 10.55 -4.00
N GLN A 21 -16.66 9.61 -4.86
CA GLN A 21 -15.85 8.47 -4.47
C GLN A 21 -14.51 8.91 -3.87
N LYS A 22 -13.81 9.85 -4.50
CA LYS A 22 -12.56 10.44 -3.96
C LYS A 22 -12.77 11.15 -2.62
N LYS A 23 -13.90 11.81 -2.43
CA LYS A 23 -14.25 12.44 -1.16
C LYS A 23 -14.46 11.39 -0.06
N LYS A 24 -15.15 10.29 -0.38
CA LYS A 24 -15.32 9.15 0.55
C LYS A 24 -14.00 8.50 0.89
N GLU A 25 -13.13 8.26 -0.09
CA GLU A 25 -11.78 7.76 0.13
C GLU A 25 -10.99 8.64 1.12
N ARG A 26 -10.94 9.94 0.87
CA ARG A 26 -10.25 10.90 1.76
C ARG A 26 -10.84 10.87 3.17
N SER A 27 -12.16 10.78 3.28
CA SER A 27 -12.84 10.67 4.57
C SER A 27 -12.45 9.38 5.31
N ALA A 28 -12.35 8.25 4.60
CA ALA A 28 -11.94 6.97 5.18
C ALA A 28 -10.50 7.04 5.71
N ILE A 29 -9.55 7.61 4.95
CA ILE A 29 -8.17 7.81 5.39
C ILE A 29 -8.13 8.70 6.64
N ASN A 30 -8.80 9.86 6.62
CA ASN A 30 -8.82 10.78 7.75
C ASN A 30 -9.45 10.14 9.01
N SER A 31 -10.52 9.37 8.83
CA SER A 31 -11.17 8.63 9.93
C SER A 31 -10.24 7.59 10.52
N TYR A 32 -9.50 6.86 9.68
CA TYR A 32 -8.51 5.89 10.12
C TYR A 32 -7.36 6.56 10.91
N ILE A 33 -6.82 7.68 10.39
CA ILE A 33 -5.78 8.48 11.04
C ILE A 33 -6.25 8.94 12.44
N ALA A 34 -7.44 9.53 12.51
CA ALA A 34 -8.00 10.02 13.77
C ALA A 34 -8.28 8.89 14.78
N LYS A 35 -8.95 7.81 14.32
CA LYS A 35 -9.30 6.65 15.15
C LYS A 35 -8.09 5.98 15.78
N ASN A 36 -6.97 5.94 15.05
CA ASN A 36 -5.75 5.26 15.49
C ASN A 36 -4.71 6.22 16.12
N GLY A 37 -5.03 7.50 16.32
CA GLY A 37 -4.12 8.47 16.91
C GLY A 37 -2.82 8.61 16.12
N ILE A 38 -2.89 8.55 14.78
CA ILE A 38 -1.72 8.67 13.92
C ILE A 38 -1.28 10.13 13.90
N LYS A 39 0.01 10.35 14.21
CA LYS A 39 0.67 11.65 14.03
C LYS A 39 1.24 11.71 12.62
N VAL A 40 0.66 12.56 11.78
CA VAL A 40 1.19 12.81 10.43
C VAL A 40 2.30 13.84 10.52
N ILE A 41 3.47 13.50 9.97
CA ILE A 41 4.62 14.41 9.81
C ILE A 41 4.82 14.77 8.34
N SER A 42 5.42 15.93 8.09
CA SER A 42 5.74 16.38 6.73
C SER A 42 6.96 15.67 6.16
N GLU A 43 7.15 15.74 4.83
CA GLU A 43 8.36 15.27 4.17
C GLU A 43 9.62 15.98 4.69
N ASP A 44 9.54 17.29 4.94
CA ASP A 44 10.66 18.06 5.47
C ASP A 44 11.09 17.60 6.87
N GLU A 45 10.12 17.21 7.71
CA GLU A 45 10.42 16.64 9.02
C GLU A 45 11.06 15.26 8.88
N PHE A 46 10.49 14.40 8.04
CA PHE A 46 10.99 13.06 7.77
C PHE A 46 12.39 13.06 7.16
N PHE A 47 12.71 13.98 6.25
CA PHE A 47 14.02 13.98 5.59
C PHE A 47 15.18 14.40 6.49
N LYS A 48 14.94 14.87 7.72
CA LYS A 48 16.02 15.17 8.68
C LYS A 48 16.82 13.94 9.06
N ASP A 49 16.18 12.77 9.19
CA ASP A 49 16.82 11.50 9.56
C ASP A 49 16.30 10.29 8.76
N SER A 50 15.25 10.46 8.00
CA SER A 50 14.53 9.42 7.26
C SER A 50 14.04 8.28 8.17
N LEU A 51 13.46 8.65 9.32
CA LEU A 51 12.85 7.75 10.30
C LEU A 51 11.44 8.25 10.66
N THR A 52 10.65 7.35 11.24
CA THR A 52 9.37 7.66 11.89
C THR A 52 9.39 7.10 13.30
N ASP A 53 8.89 7.84 14.27
CA ASP A 53 8.82 7.39 15.66
C ASP A 53 7.59 6.52 15.86
N THR A 54 7.80 5.21 15.98
CA THR A 54 6.71 4.23 16.20
C THR A 54 6.05 4.40 17.57
N THR A 55 6.76 4.96 18.57
CA THR A 55 6.19 5.20 19.91
C THR A 55 5.18 6.34 19.91
N LYS A 56 5.33 7.27 18.98
CA LYS A 56 4.41 8.39 18.73
C LYS A 56 3.42 8.11 17.61
N ASN A 57 3.46 6.89 17.05
CA ASN A 57 2.65 6.49 15.91
C ASN A 57 2.77 7.46 14.72
N GLU A 58 4.03 7.86 14.39
CA GLU A 58 4.30 8.80 13.31
C GLU A 58 4.22 8.14 11.93
N PHE A 59 3.54 8.84 11.02
CA PHE A 59 3.50 8.52 9.59
C PHE A 59 3.90 9.76 8.80
N VAL A 60 4.84 9.61 7.87
CA VAL A 60 5.11 10.67 6.88
C VAL A 60 4.07 10.61 5.76
N LEU A 61 3.55 11.77 5.36
CA LEU A 61 2.74 11.91 4.16
C LEU A 61 3.64 12.34 3.00
N PHE A 62 3.73 11.52 1.96
CA PHE A 62 4.33 11.88 0.68
C PHE A 62 3.29 12.56 -0.20
N GLU A 63 3.32 13.88 -0.28
CA GLU A 63 2.28 14.67 -0.94
C GLU A 63 2.14 14.37 -2.43
N SER A 64 3.25 14.07 -3.10
CA SER A 64 3.26 13.75 -4.54
C SER A 64 2.48 12.47 -4.89
N SER A 65 2.42 11.49 -3.98
CA SER A 65 1.74 10.20 -4.17
C SER A 65 0.47 10.06 -3.33
N GLY A 66 0.34 10.85 -2.25
CA GLY A 66 -0.69 10.71 -1.24
C GLY A 66 -0.50 9.50 -0.31
N VAL A 67 0.65 8.82 -0.37
CA VAL A 67 0.97 7.67 0.47
C VAL A 67 1.41 8.14 1.85
N TYR A 68 0.84 7.52 2.91
CA TYR A 68 1.33 7.68 4.28
C TYR A 68 2.20 6.48 4.62
N MET A 69 3.35 6.71 5.25
CA MET A 69 4.29 5.63 5.60
C MET A 69 4.81 5.76 7.03
N GLN A 70 4.78 4.65 7.75
CA GLN A 70 5.51 4.42 8.99
C GLN A 70 6.58 3.36 8.77
N ILE A 71 7.83 3.65 9.09
CA ILE A 71 8.92 2.67 9.08
C ILE A 71 8.96 2.01 10.46
N ILE A 72 8.53 0.75 10.54
CA ILE A 72 8.55 -0.04 11.79
C ILE A 72 9.95 -0.61 12.01
N ARG A 73 10.60 -1.08 10.94
CA ARG A 73 11.98 -1.55 10.92
C ARG A 73 12.63 -1.14 9.61
N LYS A 74 13.78 -0.49 9.70
CA LYS A 74 14.51 -0.01 8.52
C LYS A 74 15.13 -1.15 7.68
N GLY A 75 15.30 -2.33 8.29
CA GLY A 75 15.88 -3.50 7.66
C GLY A 75 17.40 -3.56 7.78
N CYS A 76 17.96 -4.73 7.43
CA CYS A 76 19.39 -5.00 7.32
C CYS A 76 19.87 -4.90 5.86
N GLY A 77 21.18 -5.01 5.65
CA GLY A 77 21.79 -4.94 4.32
C GLY A 77 21.88 -3.51 3.78
N GLU A 78 21.76 -3.37 2.46
CA GLU A 78 21.91 -2.10 1.75
C GLU A 78 20.63 -1.70 1.02
N LYS A 79 20.51 -0.42 0.67
CA LYS A 79 19.48 0.05 -0.26
C LYS A 79 19.73 -0.49 -1.66
N ILE A 80 18.67 -0.65 -2.47
CA ILE A 80 18.81 -0.95 -3.89
C ILE A 80 19.53 0.22 -4.56
N LYS A 81 20.64 -0.09 -5.25
CA LYS A 81 21.49 0.90 -5.95
C LYS A 81 20.86 1.31 -7.29
N ASP A 82 21.20 2.47 -7.75
CA ASP A 82 20.76 2.90 -9.09
C ASP A 82 21.34 1.97 -10.16
N GLY A 83 20.55 1.61 -11.18
CA GLY A 83 20.88 0.61 -12.18
C GLY A 83 20.71 -0.84 -11.73
N GLU A 84 20.44 -1.10 -10.43
CA GLU A 84 20.30 -2.46 -9.89
C GLU A 84 18.91 -3.04 -10.17
N ASN A 85 18.91 -4.35 -10.48
CA ASN A 85 17.72 -5.19 -10.45
C ASN A 85 17.79 -6.07 -9.19
N ALA A 86 16.72 -6.11 -8.42
CA ALA A 86 16.64 -6.91 -7.20
C ALA A 86 15.34 -7.72 -7.16
N THR A 87 15.45 -8.97 -6.75
CA THR A 87 14.29 -9.75 -6.34
C THR A 87 13.94 -9.37 -4.91
N VAL A 88 12.68 -9.05 -4.67
CA VAL A 88 12.14 -8.68 -3.35
C VAL A 88 11.06 -9.67 -2.95
N LEU A 89 11.18 -10.19 -1.74
CA LEU A 89 10.22 -11.09 -1.12
C LEU A 89 9.41 -10.30 -0.10
N CYS A 90 8.06 -10.37 -0.20
CA CYS A 90 7.14 -9.64 0.65
C CYS A 90 6.20 -10.58 1.40
N ARG A 91 5.99 -10.30 2.69
CA ARG A 91 4.83 -10.76 3.44
C ARG A 91 4.02 -9.56 3.82
N PHE A 92 2.70 -9.66 3.69
CA PHE A 92 1.84 -8.52 3.87
C PHE A 92 0.46 -8.88 4.39
N THR A 93 -0.21 -7.89 4.94
CA THR A 93 -1.66 -7.84 5.10
C THR A 93 -2.20 -6.64 4.33
N GLU A 94 -3.30 -6.82 3.63
CA GLU A 94 -4.03 -5.77 2.92
C GLU A 94 -5.42 -5.59 3.54
N ARG A 95 -5.74 -4.37 3.94
CA ARG A 95 -7.04 -4.02 4.49
C ARG A 95 -7.65 -2.87 3.71
N ASN A 96 -8.91 -3.02 3.29
CA ASN A 96 -9.69 -1.92 2.70
C ASN A 96 -10.16 -0.98 3.82
N LEU A 97 -9.76 0.29 3.77
CA LEU A 97 -10.14 1.27 4.81
C LEU A 97 -11.57 1.81 4.68
N MET A 98 -12.25 1.61 3.54
CA MET A 98 -13.65 1.99 3.41
C MET A 98 -14.57 1.06 4.20
N THR A 99 -14.24 -0.23 4.22
CA THR A 99 -15.06 -1.29 4.83
C THR A 99 -14.43 -1.85 6.10
N ASP A 100 -13.21 -1.43 6.43
CA ASP A 100 -12.39 -1.96 7.54
C ASP A 100 -12.20 -3.50 7.46
N SER A 101 -12.19 -4.07 6.25
CA SER A 101 -12.10 -5.51 6.02
C SER A 101 -10.73 -5.95 5.52
N LEU A 102 -10.25 -7.09 6.05
CA LEU A 102 -9.08 -7.77 5.51
C LEU A 102 -9.40 -8.30 4.11
N GLN A 103 -8.62 -7.88 3.11
CA GLN A 103 -8.79 -8.29 1.72
C GLN A 103 -7.89 -9.47 1.39
N LEU A 104 -6.62 -9.40 1.77
CA LEU A 104 -5.62 -10.40 1.45
C LEU A 104 -4.50 -10.39 2.49
N SER A 105 -3.94 -11.58 2.78
CA SER A 105 -2.75 -11.70 3.63
C SER A 105 -1.99 -12.98 3.30
N ASN A 106 -0.67 -12.89 3.28
CA ASN A 106 0.24 -14.04 3.31
C ASN A 106 1.14 -14.02 4.56
N ASP A 107 0.87 -13.13 5.51
CA ASP A 107 1.58 -13.01 6.80
C ASP A 107 0.86 -13.79 7.91
N ILE A 108 0.47 -15.03 7.61
CA ILE A 108 -0.16 -15.95 8.55
C ILE A 108 0.48 -17.34 8.44
N ILE A 109 0.46 -18.10 9.53
CA ILE A 109 1.12 -19.42 9.61
C ILE A 109 0.65 -20.37 8.51
N SER A 110 -0.65 -20.42 8.21
CA SER A 110 -1.23 -21.26 7.16
C SER A 110 -0.66 -20.97 5.76
N TYR A 111 -0.12 -19.80 5.55
CA TYR A 111 0.48 -19.35 4.28
C TYR A 111 1.98 -19.08 4.39
N ALA A 112 2.65 -19.67 5.40
CA ALA A 112 4.07 -19.44 5.64
C ALA A 112 4.96 -19.78 4.43
N SER A 113 4.54 -20.73 3.58
CA SER A 113 5.24 -21.07 2.33
C SER A 113 4.96 -20.11 1.17
N LEU A 114 3.92 -19.28 1.27
CA LEU A 114 3.52 -18.35 0.21
C LEU A 114 4.16 -16.98 0.47
N VAL A 115 5.20 -16.68 -0.27
CA VAL A 115 5.89 -15.40 -0.24
C VAL A 115 5.59 -14.66 -1.53
N ASP A 116 5.13 -13.42 -1.43
CA ASP A 116 4.93 -12.61 -2.63
C ASP A 116 6.29 -12.17 -3.18
N LYS A 117 6.53 -12.42 -4.45
CA LYS A 117 7.80 -12.15 -5.09
C LYS A 117 7.62 -11.11 -6.18
N MET A 118 8.42 -10.07 -6.11
CA MET A 118 8.49 -9.05 -7.15
C MET A 118 9.92 -8.82 -7.63
N ASN A 119 10.06 -8.50 -8.90
CA ASN A 119 11.29 -8.05 -9.51
C ASN A 119 11.28 -6.54 -9.58
N VAL A 120 12.21 -5.91 -8.88
CA VAL A 120 12.33 -4.46 -8.73
C VAL A 120 13.55 -3.98 -9.50
N LYS A 121 13.37 -2.90 -10.25
CA LYS A 121 14.46 -2.17 -10.89
C LYS A 121 14.48 -0.73 -10.39
N ARG A 122 15.67 -0.23 -10.04
CA ARG A 122 15.89 1.19 -9.78
C ARG A 122 16.64 1.79 -10.99
N ASN A 123 16.11 2.88 -11.52
CA ASN A 123 16.73 3.61 -12.62
C ASN A 123 16.54 5.12 -12.43
N SER A 124 17.63 5.86 -12.39
CA SER A 124 17.62 7.32 -12.16
C SER A 124 16.78 7.73 -10.95
N GLY A 125 16.94 6.99 -9.85
CA GLY A 125 16.22 7.24 -8.60
C GLY A 125 14.78 6.71 -8.55
N THR A 126 14.20 6.29 -9.68
CA THR A 126 12.82 5.78 -9.78
C THR A 126 12.79 4.26 -9.67
N PHE A 127 11.81 3.75 -8.95
CA PHE A 127 11.55 2.31 -8.82
C PHE A 127 10.44 1.88 -9.77
N THR A 128 10.67 0.78 -10.47
CA THR A 128 9.64 0.02 -11.20
C THR A 128 9.66 -1.42 -10.74
N ALA A 129 8.52 -2.09 -10.75
CA ALA A 129 8.48 -3.49 -10.35
C ALA A 129 7.36 -4.27 -11.06
N SER A 130 7.54 -5.58 -11.13
CA SER A 130 6.52 -6.53 -11.56
C SER A 130 6.48 -7.73 -10.63
N PHE A 131 5.30 -8.23 -10.32
CA PHE A 131 5.14 -9.49 -9.62
C PHE A 131 5.59 -10.66 -10.48
N ASP A 132 6.18 -11.67 -9.84
CA ASP A 132 6.45 -12.95 -10.47
C ASP A 132 5.15 -13.76 -10.53
N ALA A 133 4.59 -13.92 -11.74
CA ALA A 133 3.31 -14.60 -11.93
C ALA A 133 3.28 -16.05 -11.42
N SER A 134 4.44 -16.70 -11.30
CA SER A 134 4.54 -18.08 -10.82
C SER A 134 4.48 -18.21 -9.29
N SER A 135 4.71 -17.12 -8.56
CA SER A 135 4.91 -17.16 -7.10
C SER A 135 4.28 -15.98 -6.35
N SER A 136 3.55 -15.10 -7.03
CA SER A 136 2.89 -13.95 -6.39
C SER A 136 1.46 -14.26 -5.98
N VAL A 137 1.16 -14.03 -4.71
CA VAL A 137 -0.21 -14.09 -4.16
C VAL A 137 -1.06 -12.95 -4.70
N MET A 138 -0.48 -11.74 -4.83
CA MET A 138 -1.15 -10.59 -5.43
C MET A 138 -1.56 -10.87 -6.88
N TYR A 139 -0.66 -11.45 -7.68
CA TYR A 139 -1.01 -11.85 -9.05
C TYR A 139 -2.11 -12.91 -9.07
N SER A 140 -2.02 -13.92 -8.23
CA SER A 140 -2.99 -15.01 -8.17
C SER A 140 -4.41 -14.52 -7.85
N VAL A 141 -4.52 -13.50 -7.01
CA VAL A 141 -5.83 -12.96 -6.57
C VAL A 141 -6.34 -11.85 -7.51
N TYR A 142 -5.46 -10.95 -7.92
CA TYR A 142 -5.86 -9.75 -8.68
C TYR A 142 -5.64 -9.87 -10.19
N GLY A 143 -4.97 -10.92 -10.66
CA GLY A 143 -4.75 -11.18 -12.09
C GLY A 143 -3.81 -10.19 -12.79
N SER A 144 -3.06 -9.38 -12.03
CA SER A 144 -2.16 -8.36 -12.56
C SER A 144 -0.75 -8.51 -12.03
N THR A 145 0.24 -8.47 -12.92
CA THR A 145 1.66 -8.43 -12.53
C THR A 145 2.12 -7.03 -12.11
N SER A 146 1.28 -6.01 -12.24
CA SER A 146 1.61 -4.66 -11.81
C SER A 146 1.68 -4.57 -10.30
N VAL A 147 2.82 -4.17 -9.76
CA VAL A 147 2.99 -3.88 -8.34
C VAL A 147 2.34 -2.53 -8.03
N PRO A 148 1.51 -2.41 -6.97
CA PRO A 148 0.99 -1.13 -6.52
C PRO A 148 2.14 -0.13 -6.34
N SER A 149 2.06 1.04 -6.95
CA SER A 149 3.14 2.04 -6.86
C SER A 149 3.37 2.49 -5.41
N GLY A 150 2.34 2.45 -4.56
CA GLY A 150 2.48 2.69 -3.13
C GLY A 150 3.43 1.73 -2.41
N TRP A 151 3.59 0.48 -2.90
CA TRP A 151 4.55 -0.48 -2.35
C TRP A 151 6.00 -0.15 -2.70
N LEU A 152 6.24 0.69 -3.70
CA LEU A 152 7.58 1.08 -4.13
C LEU A 152 8.12 2.29 -3.35
N VAL A 153 7.25 3.10 -2.76
CA VAL A 153 7.63 4.29 -1.97
C VAL A 153 8.63 3.96 -0.86
N PRO A 154 8.43 2.90 -0.03
CA PRO A 154 9.36 2.56 1.04
C PRO A 154 10.77 2.20 0.58
N LEU A 155 10.94 1.68 -0.66
CA LEU A 155 12.22 1.18 -1.17
C LEU A 155 13.31 2.27 -1.24
N ALA A 156 12.92 3.54 -1.30
CA ALA A 156 13.84 4.67 -1.25
C ALA A 156 14.47 4.86 0.15
N TYR A 157 13.82 4.38 1.20
CA TYR A 157 14.15 4.71 2.59
C TYR A 157 14.60 3.53 3.42
N ILE A 158 14.17 2.30 3.09
CA ILE A 158 14.51 1.06 3.78
C ILE A 158 15.81 0.44 3.24
N LYS A 159 16.36 -0.51 4.00
CA LYS A 159 17.44 -1.39 3.57
C LYS A 159 16.85 -2.74 3.17
N LEU A 160 17.35 -3.28 2.08
CA LEU A 160 16.90 -4.55 1.53
C LEU A 160 18.01 -5.60 1.70
N GLY A 161 17.90 -6.42 2.73
CA GLY A 161 18.86 -7.48 3.05
C GLY A 161 18.19 -8.79 3.42
N ARG A 162 19.04 -9.75 3.72
CA ARG A 162 18.68 -11.02 4.36
C ARG A 162 19.34 -11.06 5.72
N PRO A 163 18.64 -11.50 6.77
CA PRO A 163 19.26 -11.70 8.08
C PRO A 163 20.44 -12.69 7.98
N ALA A 164 21.61 -12.25 8.44
CA ALA A 164 22.83 -13.05 8.54
C ALA A 164 23.16 -13.40 10.01
N SER A 165 22.56 -12.67 10.94
CA SER A 165 22.70 -12.87 12.38
C SER A 165 21.35 -12.75 13.09
N GLU A 166 21.28 -13.19 14.35
CA GLU A 166 20.07 -13.07 15.20
C GLU A 166 19.62 -11.63 15.44
N ASN A 167 20.54 -10.67 15.33
CA ASN A 167 20.25 -9.26 15.51
C ASN A 167 19.73 -8.59 14.23
N ASP A 168 19.85 -9.25 13.08
CA ASP A 168 19.40 -8.71 11.82
C ASP A 168 17.88 -8.88 11.66
N GLN A 169 17.24 -7.83 11.21
CA GLN A 169 15.81 -7.85 10.92
C GLN A 169 15.54 -7.38 9.50
N ILE A 170 14.59 -8.02 8.83
CA ILE A 170 14.08 -7.54 7.54
C ILE A 170 13.31 -6.25 7.72
N ALA A 171 13.27 -5.44 6.67
CA ALA A 171 12.49 -4.20 6.69
C ALA A 171 10.99 -4.50 6.90
N LYS A 172 10.32 -3.64 7.67
CA LYS A 172 8.86 -3.66 7.85
C LYS A 172 8.32 -2.25 7.85
N VAL A 173 7.28 -2.02 7.08
CA VAL A 173 6.59 -0.74 7.04
C VAL A 173 5.09 -0.95 7.19
N ARG A 174 4.41 0.11 7.62
CA ARG A 174 2.96 0.25 7.51
C ARG A 174 2.67 1.42 6.59
N ILE A 175 1.84 1.20 5.57
CA ILE A 175 1.51 2.24 4.60
C ILE A 175 0.02 2.34 4.38
N ILE A 176 -0.49 3.58 4.25
CA ILE A 176 -1.83 3.86 3.74
C ILE A 176 -1.66 4.29 2.29
N VAL A 177 -2.26 3.56 1.38
CA VAL A 177 -2.11 3.72 -0.06
C VAL A 177 -3.44 4.16 -0.64
N PRO A 178 -3.55 5.38 -1.21
CA PRO A 178 -4.76 5.82 -1.90
C PRO A 178 -4.97 4.98 -3.19
N HIS A 179 -6.20 4.93 -3.68
CA HIS A 179 -6.55 4.14 -4.85
C HIS A 179 -5.62 4.37 -6.05
N THR A 180 -5.20 5.63 -6.29
CA THR A 180 -4.32 6.01 -7.41
C THR A 180 -2.94 5.34 -7.36
N GLN A 181 -2.53 4.84 -6.20
CA GLN A 181 -1.27 4.14 -5.96
C GLN A 181 -1.49 2.68 -5.58
N GLY A 182 -2.74 2.23 -5.60
CA GLY A 182 -3.19 0.91 -5.16
C GLY A 182 -3.10 -0.18 -6.22
N GLN A 183 -3.57 -1.37 -5.84
CA GLN A 183 -3.76 -2.49 -6.76
C GLN A 183 -5.01 -2.26 -7.65
N GLN A 184 -5.15 -3.06 -8.71
CA GLN A 184 -6.14 -2.86 -9.76
C GLN A 184 -7.58 -2.67 -9.27
N TYR A 185 -8.04 -3.44 -8.27
CA TYR A 185 -9.41 -3.33 -7.77
C TYR A 185 -9.60 -2.10 -6.88
N ALA A 186 -8.54 -1.71 -6.15
CA ALA A 186 -8.55 -0.46 -5.40
C ALA A 186 -8.65 0.76 -6.34
N VAL A 187 -7.93 0.72 -7.47
CA VAL A 187 -8.04 1.75 -8.52
C VAL A 187 -9.45 1.81 -9.09
N GLN A 188 -10.04 0.66 -9.44
CA GLN A 188 -11.38 0.60 -10.03
C GLN A 188 -12.49 0.98 -9.05
N GLY A 189 -12.35 0.55 -7.80
CA GLY A 189 -13.34 0.78 -6.74
C GLY A 189 -13.14 2.06 -5.94
N VAL A 190 -12.09 2.84 -6.25
CA VAL A 190 -11.73 4.10 -5.59
C VAL A 190 -11.70 3.96 -4.06
N TYR A 191 -10.92 2.99 -3.55
CA TYR A 191 -10.78 2.80 -2.12
C TYR A 191 -9.31 2.74 -1.68
N PRO A 192 -8.98 3.28 -0.48
CA PRO A 192 -7.63 3.24 0.06
C PRO A 192 -7.37 1.91 0.75
N CYS A 193 -6.14 1.42 0.65
CA CYS A 193 -5.69 0.23 1.34
C CYS A 193 -4.65 0.57 2.42
N LEU A 194 -4.77 -0.12 3.56
CA LEU A 194 -3.72 -0.19 4.56
C LEU A 194 -2.93 -1.47 4.34
N TYR A 195 -1.62 -1.35 4.28
CA TYR A 195 -0.71 -2.49 4.24
C TYR A 195 0.23 -2.49 5.44
N ASP A 196 0.35 -3.64 6.11
CA ASP A 196 1.54 -4.02 6.86
C ASP A 196 2.38 -4.90 5.94
N ILE A 197 3.62 -4.49 5.62
CA ILE A 197 4.42 -5.20 4.61
C ILE A 197 5.88 -5.29 5.04
N THR A 198 6.48 -6.47 4.82
CA THR A 198 7.91 -6.72 5.00
C THR A 198 8.60 -6.81 3.65
N TYR A 199 9.88 -6.42 3.62
CA TYR A 199 10.72 -6.52 2.43
C TYR A 199 12.01 -7.25 2.78
N GLU A 200 12.27 -8.33 2.06
CA GLU A 200 13.49 -9.13 2.16
C GLU A 200 14.12 -9.28 0.79
N ARG A 201 15.44 -9.27 0.71
CA ARG A 201 16.13 -9.54 -0.55
C ARG A 201 16.01 -11.02 -0.92
N GLY A 202 15.50 -11.29 -2.11
CA GLY A 202 15.52 -12.63 -2.72
C GLY A 202 16.95 -13.10 -3.08
N ARG A 203 17.07 -14.36 -3.41
CA ARG A 203 18.30 -14.95 -3.97
C ARG A 203 18.34 -14.75 -5.47
#